data_2de462ad7ce0dd9824a8b2ec76f62200
#
_entry.id   2de462ad7ce0dd9824a8b2ec76f62200
#
_cell.length_a   1.000
_cell.length_b   1.000
_cell.length_c   1.000
_cell.angle_alpha   90.00
_cell.angle_beta   90.00
_cell.angle_gamma   90.00
#
_symmetry.space_group_name_H-M   'P 1'
#
loop_
_entity.id
_entity.type
_entity.pdbx_description
1 polymer ?
#
loop_
_entity_poly.entity_id
_entity_poly.type
_entity_poly.pdbx_seq_one_letter_code
_entity_poly.pdbx_strand_id
1 'polypeptide(L)'
;VIVRLESSGGMVHAYGLAAAQLARIKEAGLHLTVCIDKVAASGGYMMACVADKILAAPFAVVGSIGVVAQVPNFHDLLEKHDIDVEVFTAGKYKRTVTVFGENTEEDKQKFQQELEETHKLFKDFVRKYRPNLDVEQVATGEHWYGEDAITRNLVDALQTSDSYILEKMTNSELYAIQSRQKPTIAQKLGISQAAQAVVATAIDKLPDALAKLESAKMPMVKK
;
A
#
# COMPACT_ATOMS: atom_id res chain seq x y z
N VAL A 1 23.31 3.26 4.56
CA VAL A 1 22.05 4.03 4.39
C VAL A 1 21.12 3.71 5.55
N ILE A 2 20.48 4.71 6.14
CA ILE A 2 19.47 4.53 7.20
C ILE A 2 18.12 4.95 6.62
N VAL A 3 17.14 4.08 6.72
CA VAL A 3 15.75 4.35 6.30
C VAL A 3 14.84 4.29 7.53
N ARG A 4 14.15 5.39 7.82
CA ARG A 4 13.04 5.40 8.79
C ARG A 4 11.78 4.95 8.05
N LEU A 5 11.24 3.82 8.42
CA LEU A 5 10.10 3.21 7.74
C LEU A 5 8.87 3.24 8.63
N GLU A 6 7.80 3.85 8.12
CA GLU A 6 6.47 3.81 8.73
C GLU A 6 5.45 3.43 7.65
N SER A 7 5.00 2.18 7.65
CA SER A 7 4.02 1.70 6.67
C SER A 7 3.24 0.50 7.15
N SER A 8 1.93 0.57 7.07
CA SER A 8 1.03 -0.57 7.33
C SER A 8 0.90 -1.54 6.15
N GLY A 9 1.53 -1.24 5.01
CA GLY A 9 1.41 -2.02 3.79
C GLY A 9 0.37 -1.48 2.81
N GLY A 10 0.00 -2.31 1.84
CA GLY A 10 -0.93 -1.97 0.76
C GLY A 10 -0.77 -2.90 -0.44
N MET A 11 -0.99 -2.39 -1.64
CA MET A 11 -0.96 -3.20 -2.87
C MET A 11 0.39 -3.87 -3.11
N VAL A 12 0.39 -5.19 -3.26
CA VAL A 12 1.59 -6.04 -3.37
C VAL A 12 2.57 -5.56 -4.44
N HIS A 13 2.07 -5.19 -5.63
CA HIS A 13 2.93 -4.74 -6.73
C HIS A 13 3.61 -3.40 -6.43
N ALA A 14 2.96 -2.49 -5.71
CA ALA A 14 3.56 -1.21 -5.33
C ALA A 14 4.67 -1.40 -4.28
N TYR A 15 4.40 -2.23 -3.27
CA TYR A 15 5.38 -2.53 -2.22
C TYR A 15 6.50 -3.44 -2.71
N GLY A 16 6.20 -4.38 -3.60
CA GLY A 16 7.23 -5.17 -4.29
C GLY A 16 8.20 -4.30 -5.09
N LEU A 17 7.68 -3.30 -5.82
CA LEU A 17 8.52 -2.33 -6.51
C LEU A 17 9.37 -1.51 -5.53
N ALA A 18 8.78 -1.00 -4.44
CA ALA A 18 9.50 -0.23 -3.44
C ALA A 18 10.61 -1.06 -2.76
N ALA A 19 10.32 -2.31 -2.38
CA ALA A 19 11.30 -3.25 -1.84
C ALA A 19 12.44 -3.53 -2.84
N ALA A 20 12.13 -3.70 -4.13
CA ALA A 20 13.14 -3.86 -5.17
C ALA A 20 14.04 -2.62 -5.30
N GLN A 21 13.51 -1.39 -5.13
CA GLN A 21 14.35 -0.19 -5.12
C GLN A 21 15.29 -0.14 -3.89
N LEU A 22 14.82 -0.59 -2.71
CA LEU A 22 15.68 -0.71 -1.53
C LEU A 22 16.77 -1.76 -1.72
N ALA A 23 16.48 -2.89 -2.39
CA ALA A 23 17.46 -3.92 -2.71
C ALA A 23 18.64 -3.37 -3.53
N ARG A 24 18.42 -2.41 -4.42
CA ARG A 24 19.47 -1.77 -5.22
C ARG A 24 20.50 -1.03 -4.37
N ILE A 25 20.13 -0.56 -3.17
CA ILE A 25 21.08 0.06 -2.23
C ILE A 25 22.14 -0.99 -1.82
N LYS A 26 21.70 -2.21 -1.52
CA LYS A 26 22.59 -3.32 -1.16
C LYS A 26 23.41 -3.80 -2.38
N GLU A 27 22.78 -3.89 -3.54
CA GLU A 27 23.47 -4.23 -4.81
C GLU A 27 24.58 -3.23 -5.17
N ALA A 28 24.42 -1.97 -4.75
CA ALA A 28 25.45 -0.94 -4.85
C ALA A 28 26.57 -1.05 -3.77
N GLY A 29 26.55 -2.10 -2.94
CA GLY A 29 27.54 -2.33 -1.88
C GLY A 29 27.34 -1.45 -0.63
N LEU A 30 26.20 -0.80 -0.48
CA LEU A 30 25.89 0.05 0.66
C LEU A 30 25.12 -0.73 1.73
N HIS A 31 25.57 -0.63 2.97
CA HIS A 31 24.85 -1.23 4.10
C HIS A 31 23.51 -0.49 4.32
N LEU A 32 22.43 -1.25 4.37
CA LEU A 32 21.07 -0.74 4.58
C LEU A 32 20.58 -1.09 5.98
N THR A 33 20.31 -0.08 6.80
CA THR A 33 19.59 -0.23 8.07
C THR A 33 18.18 0.33 7.92
N VAL A 34 17.18 -0.44 8.29
CA VAL A 34 15.78 0.03 8.40
C VAL A 34 15.42 0.17 9.87
N CYS A 35 14.92 1.35 10.24
CA CYS A 35 14.43 1.65 11.59
C CYS A 35 12.90 1.78 11.55
N ILE A 36 12.22 1.05 12.42
CA ILE A 36 10.76 0.98 12.54
C ILE A 36 10.37 1.56 13.90
N ASP A 37 9.90 2.80 13.91
CA ASP A 37 9.50 3.44 15.17
C ASP A 37 8.05 3.11 15.55
N LYS A 38 7.15 2.94 14.57
CA LYS A 38 5.72 2.68 14.82
C LYS A 38 5.20 1.44 14.12
N VAL A 39 5.41 1.31 12.80
CA VAL A 39 4.83 0.21 12.02
C VAL A 39 5.64 -0.11 10.77
N ALA A 40 5.87 -1.40 10.54
CA ALA A 40 6.24 -1.98 9.25
C ALA A 40 5.52 -3.33 9.11
N ALA A 41 4.30 -3.29 8.57
CA ALA A 41 3.42 -4.45 8.47
C ALA A 41 3.08 -4.75 7.00
N SER A 42 2.83 -6.05 6.68
CA SER A 42 2.45 -6.48 5.32
C SER A 42 3.47 -5.99 4.28
N GLY A 43 3.05 -5.21 3.27
CA GLY A 43 3.96 -4.57 2.32
C GLY A 43 5.06 -3.73 2.98
N GLY A 44 4.78 -3.11 4.14
CA GLY A 44 5.79 -2.40 4.93
C GLY A 44 6.90 -3.35 5.40
N TYR A 45 6.57 -4.55 5.84
CA TYR A 45 7.57 -5.55 6.19
C TYR A 45 8.31 -6.11 4.95
N MET A 46 7.62 -6.20 3.81
CA MET A 46 8.27 -6.54 2.53
C MET A 46 9.39 -5.55 2.18
N MET A 47 9.21 -4.27 2.47
CA MET A 47 10.28 -3.28 2.34
C MET A 47 11.36 -3.43 3.41
N ALA A 48 10.96 -3.66 4.68
CA ALA A 48 11.90 -3.77 5.80
C ALA A 48 12.82 -4.98 5.68
N CYS A 49 12.29 -6.14 5.26
CA CYS A 49 13.03 -7.41 5.24
C CYS A 49 14.25 -7.41 4.30
N VAL A 50 14.32 -6.47 3.35
CA VAL A 50 15.45 -6.30 2.43
C VAL A 50 16.71 -5.80 3.13
N ALA A 51 16.57 -5.12 4.27
CA ALA A 51 17.68 -4.50 4.99
C ALA A 51 18.73 -5.52 5.49
N ASP A 52 19.96 -5.05 5.64
CA ASP A 52 21.02 -5.80 6.34
C ASP A 52 20.77 -5.80 7.85
N LYS A 53 20.15 -4.74 8.36
CA LYS A 53 19.79 -4.59 9.76
C LYS A 53 18.42 -3.95 9.92
N ILE A 54 17.56 -4.57 10.69
CA ILE A 54 16.23 -4.06 11.04
C ILE A 54 16.19 -3.74 12.51
N LEU A 55 15.90 -2.49 12.85
CA LEU A 55 15.71 -2.01 14.21
C LEU A 55 14.24 -1.67 14.43
N ALA A 56 13.70 -2.03 15.56
CA ALA A 56 12.35 -1.68 15.95
C ALA A 56 12.28 -1.05 17.33
N ALA A 57 11.40 -0.06 17.50
CA ALA A 57 11.03 0.38 18.83
C ALA A 57 10.25 -0.74 19.56
N PRO A 58 10.27 -0.80 20.91
CA PRO A 58 9.64 -1.88 21.66
C PRO A 58 8.16 -2.13 21.30
N PHE A 59 7.41 -1.07 21.04
CA PHE A 59 6.00 -1.14 20.68
C PHE A 59 5.70 -0.96 19.16
N ALA A 60 6.75 -0.98 18.33
CA ALA A 60 6.54 -0.95 16.88
C ALA A 60 5.81 -2.23 16.41
N VAL A 61 4.81 -2.06 15.56
CA VAL A 61 4.07 -3.16 14.95
C VAL A 61 4.83 -3.70 13.74
N VAL A 62 5.14 -4.99 13.74
CA VAL A 62 5.96 -5.66 12.71
C VAL A 62 5.31 -6.97 12.28
N GLY A 63 5.48 -7.36 11.03
CA GLY A 63 4.98 -8.63 10.52
C GLY A 63 3.77 -8.46 9.60
N SER A 64 2.64 -9.07 9.95
CA SER A 64 1.46 -9.13 9.08
C SER A 64 1.83 -9.65 7.67
N ILE A 65 2.63 -10.73 7.63
CA ILE A 65 3.06 -11.37 6.38
C ILE A 65 1.91 -12.23 5.91
N GLY A 66 1.04 -11.63 5.14
CA GLY A 66 -0.18 -12.25 4.62
C GLY A 66 -0.77 -11.43 3.48
N VAL A 67 -1.80 -11.97 2.84
CA VAL A 67 -2.54 -11.32 1.75
C VAL A 67 -4.02 -11.36 2.10
N VAL A 68 -4.68 -10.23 1.96
CA VAL A 68 -6.12 -10.10 2.18
C VAL A 68 -6.76 -9.39 1.00
N ALA A 69 -7.92 -9.88 0.59
CA ALA A 69 -8.81 -9.15 -0.30
C ALA A 69 -10.22 -9.12 0.32
N GLN A 70 -10.86 -7.97 0.24
CA GLN A 70 -12.24 -7.79 0.69
C GLN A 70 -13.05 -7.25 -0.46
N VAL A 71 -13.98 -8.06 -0.97
CA VAL A 71 -14.84 -7.71 -2.10
C VAL A 71 -16.29 -7.81 -1.64
N PRO A 72 -16.99 -6.68 -1.47
CA PRO A 72 -18.44 -6.72 -1.25
C PRO A 72 -19.14 -7.25 -2.51
N ASN A 73 -20.23 -7.98 -2.36
CA ASN A 73 -21.07 -8.39 -3.48
C ASN A 73 -22.49 -7.89 -3.27
N PHE A 74 -23.02 -7.15 -4.25
CA PHE A 74 -24.35 -6.56 -4.25
C PHE A 74 -25.30 -7.23 -5.27
N HIS A 75 -24.92 -8.35 -5.87
CA HIS A 75 -25.69 -9.02 -6.90
C HIS A 75 -27.15 -9.27 -6.46
N ASP A 76 -27.34 -9.98 -5.35
CA ASP A 76 -28.68 -10.32 -4.85
C ASP A 76 -29.53 -9.09 -4.44
N LEU A 77 -28.85 -8.01 -4.03
CA LEU A 77 -29.54 -6.75 -3.73
C LEU A 77 -30.06 -6.11 -5.00
N LEU A 78 -29.28 -6.10 -6.08
CA LEU A 78 -29.66 -5.55 -7.37
C LEU A 78 -30.79 -6.36 -8.00
N GLU A 79 -30.69 -7.69 -7.95
CA GLU A 79 -31.72 -8.60 -8.43
C GLU A 79 -33.09 -8.37 -7.74
N LYS A 80 -33.10 -8.14 -6.41
CA LYS A 80 -34.31 -7.78 -5.65
C LYS A 80 -34.95 -6.44 -6.09
N HIS A 81 -34.21 -5.61 -6.79
CA HIS A 81 -34.67 -4.33 -7.31
C HIS A 81 -34.86 -4.32 -8.83
N ASP A 82 -34.97 -5.52 -9.45
CA ASP A 82 -35.12 -5.70 -10.90
C ASP A 82 -34.01 -4.99 -11.72
N ILE A 83 -32.76 -4.97 -11.18
CA ILE A 83 -31.61 -4.41 -11.84
C ILE A 83 -30.67 -5.52 -12.27
N ASP A 84 -30.58 -5.77 -13.57
CA ASP A 84 -29.62 -6.71 -14.16
C ASP A 84 -28.26 -6.06 -14.41
N VAL A 85 -27.19 -6.78 -14.10
CA VAL A 85 -25.82 -6.36 -14.40
C VAL A 85 -25.18 -7.37 -15.33
N GLU A 86 -24.95 -7.00 -16.56
CA GLU A 86 -24.27 -7.83 -17.54
C GLU A 86 -22.76 -7.60 -17.52
N VAL A 87 -21.97 -8.64 -17.40
CA VAL A 87 -20.50 -8.60 -17.40
C VAL A 87 -19.95 -9.28 -18.64
N PHE A 88 -19.40 -8.51 -19.56
CA PHE A 88 -18.78 -9.06 -20.77
C PHE A 88 -17.26 -9.14 -20.58
N THR A 89 -16.69 -10.34 -20.72
CA THR A 89 -15.24 -10.54 -20.61
C THR A 89 -14.71 -11.36 -21.78
N ALA A 90 -13.46 -11.13 -22.15
CA ALA A 90 -12.70 -11.99 -23.04
C ALA A 90 -11.53 -12.60 -22.27
N GLY A 91 -11.48 -13.91 -22.22
CA GLY A 91 -10.56 -14.70 -21.40
C GLY A 91 -11.24 -15.23 -20.13
N LYS A 92 -11.14 -16.57 -19.94
CA LYS A 92 -11.89 -17.31 -18.88
C LYS A 92 -11.73 -16.69 -17.48
N TYR A 93 -10.55 -16.25 -17.12
CA TYR A 93 -10.23 -15.70 -15.80
C TYR A 93 -9.91 -14.19 -15.83
N LYS A 94 -10.44 -13.48 -16.84
CA LYS A 94 -10.23 -12.02 -16.90
C LYS A 94 -10.82 -11.30 -15.70
N ARG A 95 -11.89 -11.87 -15.14
CA ARG A 95 -12.51 -11.42 -13.91
C ARG A 95 -13.05 -12.67 -13.20
N THR A 96 -12.65 -12.88 -11.97
CA THR A 96 -13.06 -14.00 -11.13
C THR A 96 -14.14 -13.54 -10.16
N VAL A 97 -13.83 -12.65 -9.22
CA VAL A 97 -14.81 -12.10 -8.28
C VAL A 97 -15.21 -10.68 -8.68
N THR A 98 -16.51 -10.37 -8.61
CA THR A 98 -17.09 -9.08 -8.97
C THR A 98 -17.93 -8.50 -7.84
N VAL A 99 -18.13 -7.18 -7.88
CA VAL A 99 -18.92 -6.45 -6.90
C VAL A 99 -20.42 -6.54 -7.21
N PHE A 100 -20.79 -6.60 -8.50
CA PHE A 100 -22.19 -6.48 -8.94
C PHE A 100 -22.71 -7.71 -9.69
N GLY A 101 -21.86 -8.53 -10.28
CA GLY A 101 -22.26 -9.74 -10.96
C GLY A 101 -22.30 -10.94 -10.01
N GLU A 102 -22.88 -12.04 -10.50
CA GLU A 102 -22.84 -13.32 -9.80
C GLU A 102 -21.39 -13.79 -9.61
N ASN A 103 -21.08 -14.33 -8.44
CA ASN A 103 -19.80 -14.95 -8.12
C ASN A 103 -20.02 -16.45 -7.89
N THR A 104 -19.66 -17.25 -8.87
CA THR A 104 -19.75 -18.71 -8.77
C THR A 104 -18.74 -19.29 -7.79
N GLU A 105 -18.93 -20.53 -7.37
CA GLU A 105 -17.93 -21.22 -6.52
C GLU A 105 -16.59 -21.42 -7.26
N GLU A 106 -16.61 -21.62 -8.60
CA GLU A 106 -15.38 -21.69 -9.40
C GLU A 106 -14.62 -20.36 -9.36
N ASP A 107 -15.32 -19.22 -9.48
CA ASP A 107 -14.71 -17.90 -9.40
C ASP A 107 -14.06 -17.63 -8.04
N LYS A 108 -14.78 -17.98 -6.96
CA LYS A 108 -14.26 -17.84 -5.59
C LYS A 108 -13.02 -18.72 -5.36
N GLN A 109 -13.05 -19.98 -5.82
CA GLN A 109 -11.91 -20.89 -5.71
C GLN A 109 -10.71 -20.36 -6.50
N LYS A 110 -10.94 -19.87 -7.72
CA LYS A 110 -9.86 -19.29 -8.53
C LYS A 110 -9.26 -18.05 -7.88
N PHE A 111 -10.10 -17.18 -7.34
CA PHE A 111 -9.65 -15.99 -6.62
C PHE A 111 -8.86 -16.34 -5.35
N GLN A 112 -9.31 -17.35 -4.59
CA GLN A 112 -8.59 -17.86 -3.42
C GLN A 112 -7.21 -18.39 -3.82
N GLN A 113 -7.13 -19.17 -4.92
CA GLN A 113 -5.85 -19.65 -5.45
C GLN A 113 -4.89 -18.47 -5.78
N GLU A 114 -5.37 -17.39 -6.37
CA GLU A 114 -4.57 -16.20 -6.69
C GLU A 114 -4.01 -15.52 -5.43
N LEU A 115 -4.80 -15.49 -4.34
CA LEU A 115 -4.34 -14.98 -3.04
C LEU A 115 -3.25 -15.88 -2.45
N GLU A 116 -3.40 -17.20 -2.52
CA GLU A 116 -2.43 -18.18 -2.03
C GLU A 116 -1.12 -18.12 -2.81
N GLU A 117 -1.19 -18.00 -4.14
CA GLU A 117 -0.02 -17.81 -5.01
C GLU A 117 0.71 -16.50 -4.65
N THR A 118 -0.03 -15.42 -4.42
CA THR A 118 0.54 -14.13 -3.99
C THR A 118 1.20 -14.24 -2.61
N HIS A 119 0.55 -14.93 -1.67
CA HIS A 119 1.11 -15.17 -0.35
C HIS A 119 2.39 -16.03 -0.42
N LYS A 120 2.40 -17.04 -1.27
CA LYS A 120 3.61 -17.84 -1.51
C LYS A 120 4.76 -16.98 -2.04
N LEU A 121 4.50 -16.12 -3.01
CA LEU A 121 5.50 -15.18 -3.52
C LEU A 121 6.03 -14.25 -2.43
N PHE A 122 5.18 -13.77 -1.55
CA PHE A 122 5.60 -12.94 -0.42
C PHE A 122 6.48 -13.73 0.55
N LYS A 123 6.12 -14.96 0.92
CA LYS A 123 6.93 -15.84 1.76
C LYS A 123 8.31 -16.11 1.14
N ASP A 124 8.35 -16.43 -0.14
CA ASP A 124 9.60 -16.69 -0.86
C ASP A 124 10.50 -15.44 -0.93
N PHE A 125 9.89 -14.26 -1.10
CA PHE A 125 10.61 -12.98 -1.02
C PHE A 125 11.23 -12.75 0.37
N VAL A 126 10.47 -12.96 1.44
CA VAL A 126 10.97 -12.81 2.81
C VAL A 126 12.10 -13.80 3.08
N ARG A 127 11.98 -15.09 2.70
CA ARG A 127 13.05 -16.10 2.86
C ARG A 127 14.34 -15.67 2.18
N LYS A 128 14.25 -15.08 0.99
CA LYS A 128 15.43 -14.63 0.24
C LYS A 128 16.26 -13.62 1.03
N TYR A 129 15.64 -12.72 1.77
CA TYR A 129 16.32 -11.64 2.48
C TYR A 129 16.54 -11.92 3.98
N ARG A 130 15.74 -12.81 4.54
CA ARG A 130 15.78 -13.21 5.96
C ARG A 130 15.97 -14.73 6.08
N PRO A 131 17.15 -15.28 5.72
CA PRO A 131 17.37 -16.73 5.65
C PRO A 131 17.29 -17.42 7.03
N ASN A 132 17.50 -16.69 8.13
CA ASN A 132 17.41 -17.21 9.50
C ASN A 132 16.01 -17.11 10.11
N LEU A 133 15.03 -16.56 9.37
CA LEU A 133 13.65 -16.42 9.82
C LEU A 133 12.87 -17.70 9.49
N ASP A 134 12.20 -18.28 10.48
CA ASP A 134 11.20 -19.31 10.22
C ASP A 134 9.93 -18.67 9.63
N VAL A 135 9.91 -18.57 8.31
CA VAL A 135 8.84 -17.87 7.59
C VAL A 135 7.47 -18.55 7.81
N GLU A 136 7.42 -19.88 7.99
CA GLU A 136 6.16 -20.58 8.18
C GLU A 136 5.51 -20.22 9.53
N GLN A 137 6.29 -19.96 10.54
CA GLN A 137 5.77 -19.54 11.85
C GLN A 137 5.27 -18.09 11.87
N VAL A 138 5.82 -17.22 11.01
CA VAL A 138 5.52 -15.78 11.06
C VAL A 138 4.69 -15.29 9.87
N ALA A 139 4.49 -16.12 8.84
CA ALA A 139 3.69 -15.75 7.67
C ALA A 139 2.23 -16.23 7.80
N THR A 140 1.64 -16.02 8.96
CA THR A 140 0.25 -16.36 9.30
C THR A 140 -0.71 -15.19 9.11
N GLY A 141 -0.19 -14.01 8.74
CA GLY A 141 -0.94 -12.76 8.71
C GLY A 141 -0.98 -12.02 10.05
N GLU A 142 -0.45 -12.62 11.11
CA GLU A 142 -0.33 -11.98 12.41
C GLU A 142 0.76 -10.88 12.43
N HIS A 143 0.63 -9.98 13.37
CA HIS A 143 1.64 -8.98 13.66
C HIS A 143 2.09 -9.08 15.11
N TRP A 144 3.29 -8.59 15.39
CA TRP A 144 3.89 -8.59 16.72
C TRP A 144 4.44 -7.20 17.04
N TYR A 145 4.50 -6.88 18.32
CA TYR A 145 5.24 -5.73 18.79
C TYR A 145 6.76 -6.01 18.77
N GLY A 146 7.57 -4.96 18.75
CA GLY A 146 9.02 -5.08 18.66
C GLY A 146 9.61 -6.08 19.66
N GLU A 147 9.15 -6.06 20.91
CA GLU A 147 9.56 -7.00 21.99
C GLU A 147 9.32 -8.48 21.61
N ASP A 148 8.22 -8.78 20.93
CA ASP A 148 7.92 -10.13 20.47
C ASP A 148 8.56 -10.42 19.11
N ALA A 149 8.68 -9.40 18.26
CA ALA A 149 9.24 -9.53 16.92
C ALA A 149 10.73 -9.94 16.94
N ILE A 150 11.49 -9.46 17.94
CA ILE A 150 12.90 -9.84 18.08
C ILE A 150 13.07 -11.33 18.42
N THR A 151 12.20 -11.89 19.25
CA THR A 151 12.25 -13.32 19.61
C THR A 151 11.92 -14.23 18.43
N ARG A 152 11.25 -13.70 17.42
CA ARG A 152 10.87 -14.37 16.17
C ARG A 152 11.82 -14.08 15.01
N ASN A 153 12.92 -13.36 15.25
CA ASN A 153 13.89 -12.94 14.23
C ASN A 153 13.29 -12.05 13.10
N LEU A 154 12.15 -11.42 13.36
CA LEU A 154 11.56 -10.43 12.43
C LEU A 154 12.38 -9.14 12.42
N VAL A 155 13.00 -8.79 13.52
CA VAL A 155 13.92 -7.65 13.69
C VAL A 155 15.22 -8.10 14.34
N ASP A 156 16.28 -7.30 14.20
CA ASP A 156 17.62 -7.65 14.64
C ASP A 156 17.98 -7.03 16.00
N ALA A 157 17.34 -5.93 16.38
CA ALA A 157 17.51 -5.31 17.70
C ALA A 157 16.35 -4.35 18.02
N LEU A 158 16.19 -4.09 19.33
CA LEU A 158 15.25 -3.08 19.83
C LEU A 158 15.99 -1.75 19.99
N GLN A 159 15.67 -0.79 19.13
CA GLN A 159 16.24 0.55 19.16
C GLN A 159 15.35 1.50 18.33
N THR A 160 15.11 2.70 18.83
CA THR A 160 14.42 3.76 18.04
C THR A 160 15.37 4.33 16.98
N SER A 161 14.80 4.87 15.92
CA SER A 161 15.58 5.53 14.86
C SER A 161 16.43 6.67 15.38
N ASP A 162 15.88 7.51 16.28
CA ASP A 162 16.60 8.65 16.84
C ASP A 162 17.79 8.20 17.70
N SER A 163 17.63 7.16 18.53
CA SER A 163 18.72 6.57 19.32
C SER A 163 19.83 6.03 18.41
N TYR A 164 19.47 5.32 17.33
CA TYR A 164 20.44 4.81 16.38
C TYR A 164 21.17 5.92 15.61
N ILE A 165 20.46 6.96 15.21
CA ILE A 165 21.04 8.12 14.53
C ILE A 165 22.03 8.84 15.44
N LEU A 166 21.66 9.12 16.70
CA LEU A 166 22.57 9.74 17.68
C LEU A 166 23.84 8.90 17.92
N GLU A 167 23.71 7.59 18.00
CA GLU A 167 24.86 6.67 18.09
C GLU A 167 25.78 6.84 16.85
N LYS A 168 25.24 6.89 15.65
CA LYS A 168 26.03 7.02 14.41
C LYS A 168 26.69 8.38 14.26
N MET A 169 26.10 9.44 14.80
CA MET A 169 26.69 10.78 14.79
C MET A 169 27.99 10.90 15.59
N THR A 170 28.30 9.95 16.47
CA THR A 170 29.56 9.94 17.24
C THR A 170 30.79 9.68 16.37
N ASN A 171 30.60 8.99 15.23
CA ASN A 171 31.71 8.54 14.37
C ASN A 171 31.44 8.70 12.85
N SER A 172 30.36 9.39 12.47
CA SER A 172 29.98 9.61 11.07
C SER A 172 29.27 10.93 10.89
N GLU A 173 29.44 11.52 9.72
CA GLU A 173 28.59 12.62 9.27
C GLU A 173 27.30 12.08 8.64
N LEU A 174 26.16 12.62 9.06
CA LEU A 174 24.85 12.20 8.58
C LEU A 174 24.19 13.28 7.73
N TYR A 175 23.67 12.85 6.59
CA TYR A 175 22.95 13.72 5.65
C TYR A 175 21.51 13.25 5.52
N ALA A 176 20.55 14.14 5.77
CA ALA A 176 19.14 13.84 5.53
C ALA A 176 18.80 14.02 4.04
N ILE A 177 18.38 12.96 3.39
CA ILE A 177 17.91 12.98 1.99
C ILE A 177 16.41 13.16 1.99
N GLN A 178 15.91 14.26 1.44
CA GLN A 178 14.48 14.54 1.33
C GLN A 178 14.12 14.83 -0.13
N SER A 179 13.03 14.21 -0.59
CA SER A 179 12.44 14.58 -1.88
C SER A 179 11.76 15.95 -1.75
N ARG A 180 12.27 16.95 -2.46
CA ARG A 180 11.57 18.23 -2.60
C ARG A 180 10.48 18.10 -3.66
N GLN A 181 9.25 17.92 -3.25
CA GLN A 181 8.13 18.16 -4.15
C GLN A 181 8.06 19.67 -4.44
N LYS A 182 8.06 20.02 -5.71
CA LYS A 182 7.80 21.43 -6.09
C LYS A 182 6.39 21.77 -5.61
N PRO A 183 6.21 22.82 -4.80
CA PRO A 183 4.88 23.20 -4.35
C PRO A 183 4.01 23.52 -5.56
N THR A 184 2.79 23.02 -5.57
CA THR A 184 1.80 23.37 -6.60
C THR A 184 1.49 24.87 -6.54
N ILE A 185 0.97 25.44 -7.64
CA ILE A 185 0.56 26.86 -7.68
C ILE A 185 -0.43 27.17 -6.56
N ALA A 186 -1.35 26.26 -6.28
CA ALA A 186 -2.33 26.36 -5.20
C ALA A 186 -1.67 26.42 -3.80
N GLN A 187 -0.64 25.61 -3.56
CA GLN A 187 0.13 25.64 -2.30
C GLN A 187 0.94 26.94 -2.19
N LYS A 188 1.48 27.46 -3.29
CA LYS A 188 2.18 28.76 -3.31
C LYS A 188 1.24 29.92 -2.99
N LEU A 189 -0.04 29.80 -3.35
CA LEU A 189 -1.09 30.78 -3.06
C LEU A 189 -1.72 30.61 -1.68
N GLY A 190 -1.24 29.68 -0.84
CA GLY A 190 -1.77 29.42 0.50
C GLY A 190 -3.15 28.74 0.50
N ILE A 191 -3.58 28.17 -0.63
CA ILE A 191 -4.87 27.50 -0.73
C ILE A 191 -4.78 26.15 -0.02
N SER A 192 -5.59 25.95 1.02
CA SER A 192 -5.63 24.68 1.77
C SER A 192 -6.05 23.51 0.88
N GLN A 193 -5.68 22.27 1.26
CA GLN A 193 -6.10 21.07 0.52
C GLN A 193 -7.62 20.94 0.41
N ALA A 194 -8.35 21.35 1.45
CA ALA A 194 -9.81 21.37 1.43
C ALA A 194 -10.35 22.35 0.38
N ALA A 195 -9.76 23.56 0.27
CA ALA A 195 -10.12 24.54 -0.74
C ALA A 195 -9.74 24.06 -2.16
N GLN A 196 -8.64 23.33 -2.32
CA GLN A 196 -8.25 22.70 -3.60
C GLN A 196 -9.28 21.67 -4.07
N ALA A 197 -9.79 20.82 -3.17
CA ALA A 197 -10.82 19.83 -3.48
C ALA A 197 -12.14 20.51 -3.90
N VAL A 198 -12.53 21.61 -3.24
CA VAL A 198 -13.72 22.39 -3.61
C VAL A 198 -13.56 23.03 -4.99
N VAL A 199 -12.39 23.61 -5.29
CA VAL A 199 -12.09 24.23 -6.58
C VAL A 199 -12.09 23.17 -7.71
N ALA A 200 -11.46 22.00 -7.47
CA ALA A 200 -11.47 20.91 -8.44
C ALA A 200 -12.90 20.44 -8.76
N THR A 201 -13.73 20.24 -7.73
CA THR A 201 -15.14 19.84 -7.89
C THR A 201 -15.97 20.91 -8.59
N ALA A 202 -15.67 22.19 -8.39
CA ALA A 202 -16.35 23.30 -9.06
C ALA A 202 -15.97 23.37 -10.55
N ILE A 203 -14.69 23.13 -10.88
CA ILE A 203 -14.20 23.09 -12.27
C ILE A 203 -14.83 21.91 -13.03
N ASP A 204 -14.90 20.72 -12.42
CA ASP A 204 -15.53 19.55 -13.04
C ASP A 204 -17.03 19.75 -13.34
N LYS A 205 -17.73 20.52 -12.53
CA LYS A 205 -19.15 20.85 -12.73
C LYS A 205 -19.43 22.05 -13.64
N LEU A 206 -18.38 22.80 -14.00
CA LEU A 206 -18.52 24.00 -14.84
C LEU A 206 -19.11 23.71 -16.24
N PRO A 207 -18.71 22.62 -16.96
CA PRO A 207 -19.29 22.30 -18.28
C PRO A 207 -20.79 22.03 -18.20
N ASP A 208 -21.24 21.29 -17.17
CA ASP A 208 -22.67 20.99 -16.99
C ASP A 208 -23.48 22.23 -16.64
N ALA A 209 -22.93 23.14 -15.85
CA ALA A 209 -23.56 24.40 -15.52
C ALA A 209 -23.66 25.34 -16.75
N LEU A 210 -22.62 25.38 -17.58
CA LEU A 210 -22.63 26.14 -18.83
C LEU A 210 -23.64 25.58 -19.86
N ALA A 211 -23.70 24.25 -20.01
CA ALA A 211 -24.65 23.59 -20.88
C ALA A 211 -26.11 23.86 -20.46
N LYS A 212 -26.39 23.89 -19.16
CA LYS A 212 -27.70 24.25 -18.60
C LYS A 212 -28.06 25.74 -18.87
N LEU A 213 -27.08 26.63 -18.79
CA LEU A 213 -27.29 28.06 -19.12
C LEU A 213 -27.52 28.29 -20.59
N GLU A 214 -26.85 27.54 -21.46
CA GLU A 214 -27.09 27.62 -22.93
C GLU A 214 -28.47 27.08 -23.30
N SER A 215 -28.91 25.97 -22.71
CA SER A 215 -30.23 25.40 -22.95
C SER A 215 -31.37 26.31 -22.44
N ALA A 216 -31.14 27.08 -21.38
CA ALA A 216 -32.11 28.05 -20.85
C ALA A 216 -32.22 29.32 -21.69
N LYS A 217 -31.27 29.62 -22.58
CA LYS A 217 -31.26 30.80 -23.44
C LYS A 217 -31.91 30.58 -24.82
N MET A 218 -32.37 29.36 -25.15
CA MET A 218 -33.12 29.14 -26.40
C MET A 218 -34.53 29.72 -26.29
N PRO A 219 -34.88 30.74 -27.05
CA PRO A 219 -36.26 31.23 -27.10
C PRO A 219 -37.12 30.18 -27.80
N MET A 220 -38.23 29.79 -27.15
CA MET A 220 -39.27 29.01 -27.82
C MET A 220 -39.84 29.80 -29.01
N VAL A 221 -39.46 29.38 -30.19
CA VAL A 221 -40.17 29.85 -31.43
C VAL A 221 -41.54 29.19 -31.40
N LYS A 222 -42.57 29.95 -31.05
CA LYS A 222 -43.98 29.56 -31.30
C LYS A 222 -44.22 29.59 -32.78
N LYS A 223 -44.64 28.47 -33.37
CA LYS A 223 -45.38 28.38 -34.62
C LYS A 223 -46.87 28.54 -34.34
#